data_afaaaabd6037c7f7a6e1874417242e4d
#
_entry.id   afaaaabd6037c7f7a6e1874417242e4d
#
_cell.length_a   1.000
_cell.length_b   1.000
_cell.length_c   1.000
_cell.angle_alpha   90.00
_cell.angle_beta   90.00
_cell.angle_gamma   90.00
#
_symmetry.space_group_name_H-M   'P 1'
#
loop_
_entity.id
_entity.type
_entity.pdbx_description
1 polymer ?
#
loop_
_entity_poly.entity_id
_entity_poly.type
_entity_poly.pdbx_seq_one_letter_code
_entity_poly.pdbx_strand_id
1 'polypeptide(L)'
;TVIYPTAPTTPQKIQAAKDTLKKLIAKYNISLISVGNGTASRESEMIIVDLLKEIPQKVQYIIVNEAGASVYSASKLATEEFPNFDVGQRSAASIARRLQDPLAELVKIDPKSIGVGQYQHDMNQKKLNDTLSGVVESCVNRVGVDLNTASAPLLSYISGITSAIAKNIVAYREEQGRFETRKQLLKVAKLGPKAFEQCA
;
A
#
# COMPACT_ATOMS: atom_id res chain seq x y z
N THR A 1 -11.35 6.68 10.60
CA THR A 1 -12.24 6.16 11.65
C THR A 1 -11.66 4.90 12.23
N VAL A 2 -11.67 4.76 13.55
CA VAL A 2 -11.25 3.56 14.27
C VAL A 2 -12.48 2.88 14.85
N ILE A 3 -12.55 1.57 14.74
CA ILE A 3 -13.62 0.74 15.31
C ILE A 3 -12.98 -0.40 16.13
N TYR A 4 -13.67 -0.92 17.12
CA TYR A 4 -13.18 -1.97 18.02
C TYR A 4 -14.13 -3.17 18.01
N PRO A 5 -14.18 -3.93 16.90
CA PRO A 5 -15.14 -5.03 16.76
C PRO A 5 -14.69 -6.34 17.43
N THR A 6 -13.40 -6.47 17.79
CA THR A 6 -12.80 -7.71 18.31
C THR A 6 -12.47 -7.63 19.81
N ALA A 7 -12.24 -8.77 20.43
CA ALA A 7 -11.97 -8.88 21.88
C ALA A 7 -10.75 -8.03 22.35
N PRO A 8 -10.81 -7.42 23.56
CA PRO A 8 -11.95 -7.42 24.46
C PRO A 8 -13.04 -6.41 24.02
N THR A 9 -14.26 -6.90 23.78
CA THR A 9 -15.35 -6.09 23.26
C THR A 9 -16.68 -6.46 23.91
N THR A 10 -17.71 -5.63 23.70
CA THR A 10 -19.09 -5.87 24.14
C THR A 10 -20.03 -5.93 22.93
N PRO A 11 -21.22 -6.55 23.05
CA PRO A 11 -22.21 -6.56 21.98
C PRO A 11 -22.55 -5.16 21.46
N GLN A 12 -22.60 -4.17 22.35
CA GLN A 12 -22.87 -2.76 21.98
C GLN A 12 -21.74 -2.17 21.11
N LYS A 13 -20.47 -2.49 21.40
CA LYS A 13 -19.33 -2.03 20.60
C LYS A 13 -19.31 -2.70 19.22
N ILE A 14 -19.66 -3.98 19.15
CA ILE A 14 -19.78 -4.71 17.87
C ILE A 14 -20.88 -4.04 17.03
N GLN A 15 -22.04 -3.77 17.61
CA GLN A 15 -23.15 -3.11 16.91
C GLN A 15 -22.75 -1.72 16.44
N ALA A 16 -22.12 -0.91 17.29
CA ALA A 16 -21.62 0.41 16.90
C ALA A 16 -20.59 0.36 15.76
N ALA A 17 -19.72 -0.66 15.76
CA ALA A 17 -18.78 -0.90 14.66
C ALA A 17 -19.50 -1.24 13.36
N LYS A 18 -20.49 -2.15 13.39
CA LYS A 18 -21.33 -2.47 12.23
C LYS A 18 -22.06 -1.24 11.69
N ASP A 19 -22.65 -0.43 12.55
CA ASP A 19 -23.38 0.79 12.14
C ASP A 19 -22.45 1.81 11.49
N THR A 20 -21.22 1.93 12.00
CA THR A 20 -20.18 2.76 11.41
C THR A 20 -19.80 2.27 10.02
N LEU A 21 -19.57 0.96 9.84
CA LEU A 21 -19.26 0.34 8.56
C LEU A 21 -20.40 0.51 7.55
N LYS A 22 -21.67 0.31 7.96
CA LYS A 22 -22.84 0.55 7.10
C LYS A 22 -22.88 2.00 6.57
N LYS A 23 -22.64 2.97 7.44
CA LYS A 23 -22.58 4.38 7.05
C LYS A 23 -21.45 4.66 6.05
N LEU A 24 -20.27 4.08 6.26
CA LEU A 24 -19.14 4.24 5.34
C LEU A 24 -19.40 3.56 3.99
N ILE A 25 -19.95 2.35 3.99
CA ILE A 25 -20.31 1.62 2.77
C ILE A 25 -21.29 2.45 1.94
N ALA A 26 -22.35 2.94 2.56
CA ALA A 26 -23.36 3.77 1.88
C ALA A 26 -22.79 5.11 1.40
N LYS A 27 -22.00 5.79 2.24
CA LYS A 27 -21.46 7.12 1.93
C LYS A 27 -20.47 7.10 0.76
N TYR A 28 -19.63 6.08 0.69
CA TYR A 28 -18.54 6.01 -0.29
C TYR A 28 -18.78 4.98 -1.38
N ASN A 29 -19.96 4.36 -1.43
CA ASN A 29 -20.33 3.31 -2.38
C ASN A 29 -19.27 2.19 -2.43
N ILE A 30 -18.87 1.69 -1.25
CA ILE A 30 -17.82 0.67 -1.12
C ILE A 30 -18.34 -0.66 -1.66
N SER A 31 -17.57 -1.28 -2.56
CA SER A 31 -17.86 -2.58 -3.14
C SER A 31 -16.96 -3.72 -2.62
N LEU A 32 -15.82 -3.37 -1.99
CA LEU A 32 -14.84 -4.34 -1.50
C LEU A 32 -14.25 -3.92 -0.16
N ILE A 33 -14.15 -4.89 0.76
CA ILE A 33 -13.51 -4.73 2.07
C ILE A 33 -12.28 -5.63 2.12
N SER A 34 -11.11 -5.06 2.40
CA SER A 34 -9.88 -5.81 2.68
C SER A 34 -9.75 -6.07 4.18
N VAL A 35 -9.39 -7.29 4.53
CA VAL A 35 -9.13 -7.71 5.91
C VAL A 35 -7.72 -8.27 5.98
N GLY A 36 -6.90 -7.78 6.90
CA GLY A 36 -5.57 -8.34 7.13
C GLY A 36 -5.67 -9.78 7.68
N ASN A 37 -4.65 -10.60 7.40
CA ASN A 37 -4.58 -12.00 7.87
C ASN A 37 -3.88 -12.18 9.22
N GLY A 38 -3.82 -11.12 10.06
CA GLY A 38 -3.18 -11.15 11.36
C GLY A 38 -3.99 -11.79 12.48
N THR A 39 -3.63 -11.48 13.72
CA THR A 39 -4.11 -12.16 14.93
C THR A 39 -5.63 -12.17 15.07
N ALA A 40 -6.32 -11.08 14.77
CA ALA A 40 -7.78 -10.96 14.90
C ALA A 40 -8.51 -11.07 13.55
N SER A 41 -7.90 -11.68 12.54
CA SER A 41 -8.48 -11.76 11.19
C SER A 41 -9.78 -12.55 11.15
N ARG A 42 -9.83 -13.67 11.87
CA ARG A 42 -10.98 -14.56 11.87
C ARG A 42 -12.20 -13.93 12.56
N GLU A 43 -11.98 -13.28 13.69
CA GLU A 43 -13.04 -12.55 14.39
C GLU A 43 -13.54 -11.36 13.55
N SER A 44 -12.63 -10.64 12.90
CA SER A 44 -12.99 -9.55 12.00
C SER A 44 -13.79 -10.05 10.79
N GLU A 45 -13.38 -11.16 10.20
CA GLU A 45 -14.09 -11.80 9.10
C GLU A 45 -15.52 -12.19 9.51
N MET A 46 -15.72 -12.83 10.67
CA MET A 46 -17.04 -13.19 11.16
C MET A 46 -17.96 -11.99 11.29
N ILE A 47 -17.47 -10.88 11.84
CA ILE A 47 -18.24 -9.65 12.00
C ILE A 47 -18.60 -9.03 10.65
N ILE A 48 -17.67 -9.07 9.69
CA ILE A 48 -17.93 -8.58 8.33
C ILE A 48 -18.96 -9.46 7.63
N VAL A 49 -18.86 -10.79 7.72
CA VAL A 49 -19.83 -11.72 7.14
C VAL A 49 -21.23 -11.46 7.72
N ASP A 50 -21.33 -11.23 9.02
CA ASP A 50 -22.62 -10.89 9.64
C ASP A 50 -23.15 -9.53 9.19
N LEU A 51 -22.28 -8.53 9.09
CA LEU A 51 -22.63 -7.21 8.56
C LEU A 51 -23.19 -7.31 7.14
N LEU A 52 -22.53 -8.09 6.28
CA LEU A 52 -22.94 -8.25 4.87
C LEU A 52 -24.32 -8.88 4.69
N LYS A 53 -24.78 -9.68 5.65
CA LYS A 53 -26.17 -10.21 5.67
C LYS A 53 -27.21 -9.14 5.99
N GLU A 54 -26.79 -8.05 6.66
CA GLU A 54 -27.69 -6.98 7.15
C GLU A 54 -27.83 -5.82 6.15
N ILE A 55 -27.06 -5.79 5.07
CA ILE A 55 -27.06 -4.69 4.09
C ILE A 55 -27.58 -5.15 2.73
N PRO A 56 -28.35 -4.31 2.01
CA PRO A 56 -28.83 -4.66 0.67
C PRO A 56 -27.77 -4.51 -0.42
N GLN A 57 -26.70 -3.73 -0.17
CA GLN A 57 -25.64 -3.48 -1.13
C GLN A 57 -24.79 -4.74 -1.35
N LYS A 58 -24.44 -5.01 -2.60
CA LYS A 58 -23.51 -6.09 -2.96
C LYS A 58 -22.08 -5.66 -2.65
N VAL A 59 -21.59 -6.03 -1.47
CA VAL A 59 -20.22 -5.79 -1.02
C VAL A 59 -19.51 -7.13 -0.88
N GLN A 60 -18.26 -7.18 -1.32
CA GLN A 60 -17.39 -8.35 -1.18
C GLN A 60 -16.33 -8.09 -0.10
N TYR A 61 -15.71 -9.14 0.41
CA TYR A 61 -14.52 -9.01 1.24
C TYR A 61 -13.43 -9.97 0.77
N ILE A 62 -12.19 -9.66 1.12
CA ILE A 62 -11.02 -10.47 0.80
C ILE A 62 -10.01 -10.41 1.95
N ILE A 63 -9.40 -11.56 2.24
CA ILE A 63 -8.30 -11.65 3.19
C ILE A 63 -7.00 -11.27 2.47
N VAL A 64 -6.26 -10.32 3.01
CA VAL A 64 -5.02 -9.78 2.45
C VAL A 64 -3.85 -10.08 3.37
N ASN A 65 -2.74 -10.52 2.80
CA ASN A 65 -1.51 -10.69 3.56
C ASN A 65 -1.02 -9.34 4.10
N GLU A 66 -0.86 -9.24 5.44
CA GLU A 66 -0.42 -8.02 6.12
C GLU A 66 1.07 -8.01 6.49
N ALA A 67 1.87 -9.00 6.03
CA ALA A 67 3.28 -9.06 6.35
C ALA A 67 3.99 -7.72 6.09
N GLY A 68 4.75 -7.25 7.07
CA GLY A 68 5.46 -5.97 7.02
C GLY A 68 4.60 -4.71 7.11
N ALA A 69 3.27 -4.80 7.20
CA ALA A 69 2.40 -3.61 7.31
C ALA A 69 2.69 -2.80 8.58
N SER A 70 3.04 -3.45 9.68
CA SER A 70 3.47 -2.80 10.93
C SER A 70 4.79 -2.03 10.76
N VAL A 71 5.74 -2.59 10.01
CA VAL A 71 7.02 -1.94 9.72
C VAL A 71 6.80 -0.68 8.87
N TYR A 72 6.00 -0.79 7.81
CA TYR A 72 5.63 0.37 7.01
C TYR A 72 4.94 1.45 7.84
N SER A 73 3.91 1.09 8.61
CA SER A 73 3.08 2.06 9.34
C SER A 73 3.85 2.87 10.39
N ALA A 74 4.94 2.31 10.94
CA ALA A 74 5.85 2.97 11.85
C ALA A 74 6.96 3.77 11.15
N SER A 75 7.08 3.68 9.82
CA SER A 75 8.15 4.32 9.06
C SER A 75 7.94 5.84 8.92
N LYS A 76 9.05 6.54 8.64
CA LYS A 76 9.01 7.96 8.27
C LYS A 76 8.18 8.19 7.02
N LEU A 77 8.31 7.31 6.02
CA LEU A 77 7.53 7.37 4.78
C LEU A 77 6.03 7.35 5.04
N ALA A 78 5.54 6.43 5.89
CA ALA A 78 4.13 6.35 6.23
C ALA A 78 3.64 7.59 6.99
N THR A 79 4.54 8.21 7.79
CA THR A 79 4.23 9.48 8.47
C THR A 79 4.11 10.63 7.48
N GLU A 80 4.96 10.67 6.47
CA GLU A 80 4.91 11.68 5.40
C GLU A 80 3.65 11.49 4.52
N GLU A 81 3.29 10.24 4.17
CA GLU A 81 2.10 9.93 3.38
C GLU A 81 0.79 10.19 4.14
N PHE A 82 0.76 9.95 5.44
CA PHE A 82 -0.43 10.06 6.28
C PHE A 82 -0.11 10.75 7.62
N PRO A 83 0.18 12.06 7.61
CA PRO A 83 0.60 12.78 8.82
C PRO A 83 -0.45 12.78 9.93
N ASN A 84 -1.74 12.72 9.57
CA ASN A 84 -2.87 12.78 10.51
C ASN A 84 -3.43 11.40 10.90
N PHE A 85 -2.82 10.31 10.42
CA PHE A 85 -3.25 8.95 10.74
C PHE A 85 -2.38 8.37 11.85
N ASP A 86 -2.98 7.58 12.72
CA ASP A 86 -2.23 6.73 13.64
C ASP A 86 -1.63 5.52 12.91
N VAL A 87 -0.82 4.73 13.62
CA VAL A 87 -0.11 3.57 13.08
C VAL A 87 -1.07 2.51 12.54
N GLY A 88 -2.19 2.28 13.25
CA GLY A 88 -3.22 1.34 12.83
C GLY A 88 -3.92 1.78 11.55
N GLN A 89 -4.25 3.05 11.43
CA GLN A 89 -4.88 3.61 10.24
C GLN A 89 -3.95 3.57 9.02
N ARG A 90 -2.64 3.84 9.21
CA ARG A 90 -1.62 3.71 8.16
C ARG A 90 -1.48 2.28 7.69
N SER A 91 -1.46 1.31 8.62
CA SER A 91 -1.43 -0.12 8.32
C SER A 91 -2.66 -0.54 7.52
N ALA A 92 -3.85 -0.14 7.95
CA ALA A 92 -5.10 -0.46 7.26
C ALA A 92 -5.14 0.12 5.83
N ALA A 93 -4.66 1.36 5.64
CA ALA A 93 -4.56 1.96 4.32
C ALA A 93 -3.59 1.19 3.40
N SER A 94 -2.43 0.76 3.93
CA SER A 94 -1.47 -0.06 3.18
C SER A 94 -2.06 -1.41 2.78
N ILE A 95 -2.72 -2.11 3.72
CA ILE A 95 -3.37 -3.40 3.44
C ILE A 95 -4.42 -3.25 2.33
N ALA A 96 -5.23 -2.19 2.37
CA ALA A 96 -6.22 -1.92 1.33
C ALA A 96 -5.58 -1.64 -0.04
N ARG A 97 -4.51 -0.83 -0.07
CA ARG A 97 -3.79 -0.49 -1.29
C ARG A 97 -3.09 -1.65 -1.95
N ARG A 98 -2.73 -2.71 -1.19
CA ARG A 98 -2.17 -3.95 -1.76
C ARG A 98 -3.12 -4.63 -2.75
N LEU A 99 -4.43 -4.40 -2.65
CA LEU A 99 -5.39 -4.89 -3.63
C LEU A 99 -5.41 -4.07 -4.91
N GLN A 100 -5.07 -2.81 -4.84
CA GLN A 100 -5.05 -1.90 -5.98
C GLN A 100 -3.75 -2.03 -6.77
N ASP A 101 -2.62 -1.95 -6.08
CA ASP A 101 -1.28 -2.09 -6.63
C ASP A 101 -0.35 -2.70 -5.57
N PRO A 102 -0.23 -4.05 -5.54
CA PRO A 102 0.59 -4.73 -4.55
C PRO A 102 2.06 -4.32 -4.65
N LEU A 103 2.59 -4.07 -5.84
CA LEU A 103 3.98 -3.71 -6.04
C LEU A 103 4.28 -2.32 -5.47
N ALA A 104 3.40 -1.34 -5.70
CA ALA A 104 3.54 0.02 -5.16
C ALA A 104 3.57 0.07 -3.63
N GLU A 105 2.91 -0.86 -2.96
CA GLU A 105 2.91 -0.95 -1.50
C GLU A 105 4.07 -1.78 -0.95
N LEU A 106 4.35 -2.95 -1.54
CA LEU A 106 5.36 -3.87 -1.02
C LEU A 106 6.78 -3.32 -1.14
N VAL A 107 7.09 -2.52 -2.15
CA VAL A 107 8.41 -1.88 -2.29
C VAL A 107 8.72 -0.84 -1.22
N LYS A 108 7.72 -0.40 -0.45
CA LYS A 108 7.89 0.50 0.70
C LYS A 108 8.44 -0.21 1.94
N ILE A 109 8.51 -1.53 1.92
CA ILE A 109 8.91 -2.38 3.04
C ILE A 109 10.24 -3.02 2.69
N ASP A 110 11.22 -2.95 3.61
CA ASP A 110 12.47 -3.69 3.45
C ASP A 110 12.15 -5.21 3.32
N PRO A 111 12.55 -5.88 2.23
CA PRO A 111 12.30 -7.31 2.05
C PRO A 111 12.74 -8.18 3.23
N LYS A 112 13.78 -7.80 3.95
CA LYS A 112 14.23 -8.49 5.17
C LYS A 112 13.20 -8.49 6.29
N SER A 113 12.31 -7.49 6.32
CA SER A 113 11.26 -7.37 7.33
C SER A 113 10.08 -8.30 7.11
N ILE A 114 9.93 -8.85 5.92
CA ILE A 114 8.88 -9.85 5.60
C ILE A 114 9.40 -11.28 5.58
N GLY A 115 10.69 -11.48 5.90
CA GLY A 115 11.34 -12.77 6.00
C GLY A 115 11.75 -13.34 4.64
N VAL A 116 13.05 -13.27 4.34
CA VAL A 116 13.63 -13.78 3.09
C VAL A 116 14.00 -15.26 3.20
N GLY A 117 14.32 -15.70 4.42
CA GLY A 117 14.67 -17.06 4.72
C GLY A 117 15.02 -17.30 6.17
N GLN A 118 15.03 -18.59 6.57
CA GLN A 118 15.25 -19.00 7.95
C GLN A 118 16.62 -18.55 8.49
N TYR A 119 17.64 -18.55 7.65
CA TYR A 119 19.01 -18.21 8.02
C TYR A 119 19.46 -16.81 7.60
N GLN A 120 18.52 -15.90 7.33
CA GLN A 120 18.87 -14.55 6.89
C GLN A 120 19.79 -13.80 7.85
N HIS A 121 19.71 -14.09 9.17
CA HIS A 121 20.52 -13.44 10.19
C HIS A 121 21.98 -13.93 10.21
N ASP A 122 22.24 -15.13 9.69
CA ASP A 122 23.58 -15.72 9.62
C ASP A 122 24.34 -15.30 8.35
N MET A 123 23.66 -14.62 7.43
CA MET A 123 24.25 -14.15 6.17
C MET A 123 24.96 -12.79 6.35
N ASN A 124 25.89 -12.49 5.45
CA ASN A 124 26.45 -11.14 5.36
C ASN A 124 25.35 -10.14 5.01
N GLN A 125 25.00 -9.29 5.95
CA GLN A 125 23.84 -8.36 5.83
C GLN A 125 23.99 -7.35 4.70
N LYS A 126 25.21 -6.90 4.40
CA LYS A 126 25.47 -5.99 3.27
C LYS A 126 25.19 -6.70 1.95
N LYS A 127 25.77 -7.88 1.76
CA LYS A 127 25.59 -8.67 0.52
C LYS A 127 24.12 -9.06 0.34
N LEU A 128 23.44 -9.44 1.42
CA LEU A 128 22.00 -9.76 1.39
C LEU A 128 21.19 -8.55 0.93
N ASN A 129 21.45 -7.38 1.50
CA ASN A 129 20.76 -6.15 1.14
C ASN A 129 20.97 -5.75 -0.32
N ASP A 130 22.22 -5.78 -0.78
CA ASP A 130 22.58 -5.44 -2.16
C ASP A 130 21.88 -6.40 -3.16
N THR A 131 21.90 -7.71 -2.84
CA THR A 131 21.22 -8.72 -3.66
C THR A 131 19.71 -8.53 -3.71
N LEU A 132 19.07 -8.32 -2.57
CA LEU A 132 17.63 -8.11 -2.49
C LEU A 132 17.21 -6.84 -3.22
N SER A 133 17.96 -5.74 -3.07
CA SER A 133 17.71 -4.50 -3.81
C SER A 133 17.78 -4.72 -5.32
N GLY A 134 18.80 -5.46 -5.81
CA GLY A 134 18.90 -5.81 -7.22
C GLY A 134 17.75 -6.70 -7.72
N VAL A 135 17.27 -7.62 -6.90
CA VAL A 135 16.09 -8.46 -7.25
C VAL A 135 14.83 -7.59 -7.37
N VAL A 136 14.59 -6.69 -6.41
CA VAL A 136 13.43 -5.78 -6.44
C VAL A 136 13.50 -4.89 -7.69
N GLU A 137 14.66 -4.28 -7.97
CA GLU A 137 14.88 -3.46 -9.16
C GLU A 137 14.59 -4.23 -10.44
N SER A 138 15.14 -5.44 -10.56
CA SER A 138 14.92 -6.32 -11.71
C SER A 138 13.44 -6.66 -11.89
N CYS A 139 12.74 -7.00 -10.81
CA CYS A 139 11.31 -7.31 -10.86
C CYS A 139 10.48 -6.10 -11.29
N VAL A 140 10.74 -4.93 -10.72
CA VAL A 140 10.00 -3.69 -11.05
C VAL A 140 10.21 -3.31 -12.52
N ASN A 141 11.45 -3.32 -13.02
CA ASN A 141 11.74 -2.98 -14.42
C ASN A 141 11.19 -4.01 -15.41
N ARG A 142 11.08 -5.27 -14.99
CA ARG A 142 10.50 -6.34 -15.83
C ARG A 142 8.98 -6.23 -15.95
N VAL A 143 8.30 -5.88 -14.86
CA VAL A 143 6.83 -5.73 -14.82
C VAL A 143 6.41 -4.39 -15.41
N GLY A 144 7.21 -3.35 -15.21
CA GLY A 144 6.84 -1.97 -15.50
C GLY A 144 5.93 -1.37 -14.44
N VAL A 145 5.64 -0.10 -14.56
CA VAL A 145 4.80 0.64 -13.61
C VAL A 145 3.81 1.55 -14.33
N ASP A 146 2.64 1.73 -13.75
CA ASP A 146 1.68 2.75 -14.20
C ASP A 146 2.03 4.10 -13.56
N LEU A 147 2.34 5.09 -14.39
CA LEU A 147 2.65 6.46 -13.96
C LEU A 147 1.54 7.09 -13.13
N ASN A 148 0.30 6.69 -13.34
CA ASN A 148 -0.88 7.28 -12.72
C ASN A 148 -1.19 6.68 -11.34
N THR A 149 -0.66 5.50 -11.02
CA THR A 149 -0.90 4.81 -9.73
C THR A 149 0.35 4.63 -8.90
N ALA A 150 1.53 4.54 -9.55
CA ALA A 150 2.80 4.26 -8.88
C ALA A 150 3.12 5.26 -7.77
N SER A 151 3.65 4.75 -6.66
CA SER A 151 4.20 5.55 -5.57
C SER A 151 5.61 6.05 -5.89
N ALA A 152 6.07 7.12 -5.23
CA ALA A 152 7.44 7.62 -5.43
C ALA A 152 8.51 6.55 -5.10
N PRO A 153 8.39 5.73 -4.06
CA PRO A 153 9.29 4.59 -3.84
C PRO A 153 9.33 3.61 -5.01
N LEU A 154 8.16 3.25 -5.58
CA LEU A 154 8.11 2.35 -6.73
C LEU A 154 8.80 2.94 -7.95
N LEU A 155 8.51 4.20 -8.27
CA LEU A 155 9.14 4.92 -9.37
C LEU A 155 10.67 5.01 -9.23
N SER A 156 11.20 5.06 -8.01
CA SER A 156 12.65 5.11 -7.75
C SER A 156 13.40 3.85 -8.16
N TYR A 157 12.72 2.73 -8.40
CA TYR A 157 13.32 1.50 -8.92
C TYR A 157 13.39 1.46 -10.44
N ILE A 158 12.76 2.41 -11.14
CA ILE A 158 12.82 2.48 -12.60
C ILE A 158 14.17 3.07 -13.04
N SER A 159 14.76 2.46 -14.05
CA SER A 159 16.02 2.92 -14.63
C SER A 159 15.94 4.40 -15.05
N GLY A 160 16.93 5.18 -14.66
CA GLY A 160 16.97 6.63 -14.94
C GLY A 160 16.14 7.51 -14.01
N ILE A 161 15.33 6.96 -13.11
CA ILE A 161 14.51 7.71 -12.17
C ILE A 161 15.17 7.77 -10.79
N THR A 162 15.63 8.95 -10.41
CA THR A 162 16.11 9.19 -9.04
C THR A 162 14.94 9.44 -8.09
N SER A 163 15.17 9.32 -6.76
CA SER A 163 14.14 9.62 -5.76
C SER A 163 13.57 11.06 -5.89
N ALA A 164 14.39 12.01 -6.32
CA ALA A 164 13.93 13.38 -6.56
C ALA A 164 13.00 13.46 -7.79
N ILE A 165 13.35 12.77 -8.87
CA ILE A 165 12.50 12.70 -10.08
C ILE A 165 11.20 11.96 -9.75
N ALA A 166 11.26 10.86 -9.00
CA ALA A 166 10.08 10.10 -8.58
C ALA A 166 9.07 10.97 -7.80
N LYS A 167 9.56 11.78 -6.84
CA LYS A 167 8.72 12.75 -6.11
C LYS A 167 8.14 13.83 -7.05
N ASN A 168 8.91 14.32 -7.99
CA ASN A 168 8.42 15.30 -8.96
C ASN A 168 7.37 14.73 -9.92
N ILE A 169 7.47 13.45 -10.29
CA ILE A 169 6.43 12.76 -11.10
C ILE A 169 5.11 12.73 -10.31
N VAL A 170 5.15 12.35 -9.04
CA VAL A 170 3.95 12.31 -8.19
C VAL A 170 3.37 13.73 -8.02
N ALA A 171 4.20 14.72 -7.70
CA ALA A 171 3.76 16.11 -7.57
C ALA A 171 3.13 16.64 -8.87
N TYR A 172 3.76 16.39 -10.02
CA TYR A 172 3.21 16.76 -11.32
C TYR A 172 1.82 16.15 -11.55
N ARG A 173 1.65 14.87 -11.23
CA ARG A 173 0.36 14.18 -11.34
C ARG A 173 -0.71 14.78 -10.42
N GLU A 174 -0.35 15.17 -9.22
CA GLU A 174 -1.27 15.79 -8.26
C GLU A 174 -1.68 17.21 -8.68
N GLU A 175 -0.78 17.96 -9.32
CA GLU A 175 -1.02 19.34 -9.75
C GLU A 175 -1.68 19.43 -11.13
N GLN A 176 -1.23 18.62 -12.09
CA GLN A 176 -1.62 18.71 -13.50
C GLN A 176 -2.64 17.64 -13.92
N GLY A 177 -2.94 16.68 -13.03
CA GLY A 177 -3.79 15.54 -13.34
C GLY A 177 -3.03 14.35 -13.94
N ARG A 178 -3.78 13.42 -14.50
CA ARG A 178 -3.23 12.16 -15.02
C ARG A 178 -2.31 12.38 -16.23
N PHE A 179 -1.29 11.54 -16.32
CA PHE A 179 -0.50 11.42 -17.54
C PHE A 179 -1.32 10.70 -18.62
N GLU A 180 -1.52 11.33 -19.75
CA GLU A 180 -2.20 10.76 -20.91
C GLU A 180 -1.19 10.18 -21.93
N THR A 181 0.03 10.73 -21.94
CA THR A 181 1.09 10.29 -22.85
C THR A 181 2.45 10.25 -22.15
N ARG A 182 3.32 9.33 -22.57
CA ARG A 182 4.70 9.27 -22.07
C ARG A 182 5.50 10.57 -22.28
N LYS A 183 5.24 11.30 -23.34
CA LYS A 183 5.92 12.58 -23.64
C LYS A 183 5.69 13.64 -22.56
N GLN A 184 4.60 13.54 -21.80
CA GLN A 184 4.37 14.46 -20.67
C GLN A 184 5.41 14.31 -19.55
N LEU A 185 6.13 13.20 -19.44
CA LEU A 185 7.25 13.04 -18.52
C LEU A 185 8.34 14.07 -18.75
N LEU A 186 8.57 14.54 -19.98
CA LEU A 186 9.54 15.59 -20.28
C LEU A 186 9.19 16.96 -19.66
N LYS A 187 7.95 17.12 -19.18
CA LYS A 187 7.51 18.32 -18.45
C LYS A 187 7.79 18.24 -16.95
N VAL A 188 8.18 17.06 -16.47
CA VAL A 188 8.48 16.85 -15.05
C VAL A 188 9.84 17.45 -14.71
N ALA A 189 9.89 18.23 -13.64
CA ALA A 189 11.12 18.87 -13.19
C ALA A 189 12.24 17.85 -12.94
N LYS A 190 13.44 18.15 -13.42
CA LYS A 190 14.65 17.32 -13.34
C LYS A 190 14.64 16.03 -14.20
N LEU A 191 13.58 15.74 -14.95
CA LEU A 191 13.53 14.62 -15.87
C LEU A 191 13.97 15.10 -17.25
N GLY A 192 15.25 14.91 -17.56
CA GLY A 192 15.82 15.28 -18.85
C GLY A 192 15.68 14.20 -19.92
N PRO A 193 16.06 14.51 -21.19
CA PRO A 193 15.92 13.55 -22.30
C PRO A 193 16.60 12.21 -22.04
N LYS A 194 17.80 12.20 -21.46
CA LYS A 194 18.53 10.97 -21.14
C LYS A 194 17.78 10.07 -20.14
N ALA A 195 17.21 10.66 -19.09
CA ALA A 195 16.39 9.91 -18.13
C ALA A 195 15.10 9.42 -18.77
N PHE A 196 14.50 10.22 -19.66
CA PHE A 196 13.32 9.84 -20.43
C PHE A 196 13.60 8.61 -21.31
N GLU A 197 14.71 8.58 -22.04
CA GLU A 197 15.10 7.42 -22.89
C GLU A 197 15.30 6.14 -22.07
N GLN A 198 15.76 6.26 -20.81
CA GLN A 198 16.00 5.12 -19.95
C GLN A 198 14.73 4.57 -19.29
N CYS A 199 13.73 5.39 -19.04
CA CYS A 199 12.53 5.02 -18.30
C CYS A 199 11.26 4.87 -19.15
N ALA A 200 11.26 5.31 -20.41
CA ALA A 200 10.07 5.35 -21.28
C ALA A 200 9.85 4.08 -22.10
#